data_6189140edb587d1be993de2275ba6fe0
#
_entry.id   6189140edb587d1be993de2275ba6fe0
#
_cell.length_a   1.000
_cell.length_b   1.000
_cell.length_c   1.000
_cell.angle_alpha   90.00
_cell.angle_beta   90.00
_cell.angle_gamma   90.00
#
_symmetry.space_group_name_H-M   'P 1'
#
loop_
_entity.id
_entity.type
_entity.pdbx_description
1 polymer ?
#
loop_
_entity_poly.entity_id
_entity_poly.type
_entity_poly.pdbx_seq_one_letter_code
_entity_poly.pdbx_strand_id
1 'polypeptide(L)'
;MKAIWITLALSVSGPAIAKEIAGARYVEPTDAYGHGAVKNGEYAGLRIDYDDGTHNVIRFDGAVFEDTAPRLHDFDADGTPEVVAVLSGFRVGAMVQVFDFDGDWARPIGNTNPIGQRHRWLAIAGIADFNGDGHDDIAYVDRPHLARTLRIVTVGMAGGAATLAPYANAEGLSNHLLGTPEIEGGVRDCDGAVPAVLTANADWTQVVETVWQDGRLMSTEVGPYRGPESFTPHLACE
;
A
#
# COMPACT_ATOMS: atom_id res chain seq x y z
N MET A 1 -72.14 -17.35 7.90
CA MET A 1 -70.95 -16.54 8.15
C MET A 1 -69.73 -17.39 7.77
N LYS A 2 -69.01 -17.01 6.68
CA LYS A 2 -67.79 -17.71 6.24
C LYS A 2 -66.58 -16.98 6.81
N ALA A 3 -65.78 -17.62 7.64
CA ALA A 3 -64.53 -17.05 8.18
C ALA A 3 -63.45 -17.09 7.09
N ILE A 4 -62.86 -15.94 6.78
CA ILE A 4 -61.75 -15.78 5.88
C ILE A 4 -60.47 -15.80 6.75
N TRP A 5 -59.64 -16.84 6.57
CA TRP A 5 -58.31 -16.91 7.18
C TRP A 5 -57.31 -16.18 6.28
N ILE A 6 -56.75 -15.06 6.77
CA ILE A 6 -55.63 -14.37 6.11
C ILE A 6 -54.34 -14.96 6.64
N THR A 7 -53.63 -15.68 5.78
CA THR A 7 -52.31 -16.18 6.09
C THR A 7 -51.30 -15.05 5.83
N LEU A 8 -50.67 -14.53 6.90
CA LEU A 8 -49.61 -13.55 6.81
C LEU A 8 -48.29 -14.32 6.50
N ALA A 9 -47.76 -14.18 5.29
CA ALA A 9 -46.45 -14.71 4.96
C ALA A 9 -45.39 -13.76 5.51
N LEU A 10 -44.64 -14.19 6.55
CA LEU A 10 -43.43 -13.52 6.98
C LEU A 10 -42.30 -13.88 5.97
N SER A 11 -41.92 -12.90 5.17
CA SER A 11 -40.69 -12.99 4.40
C SER A 11 -39.48 -12.80 5.37
N VAL A 12 -38.74 -13.86 5.66
CA VAL A 12 -37.45 -13.80 6.33
C VAL A 12 -36.45 -13.35 5.26
N SER A 13 -36.13 -12.07 5.22
CA SER A 13 -34.94 -11.59 4.52
C SER A 13 -33.72 -12.10 5.28
N GLY A 14 -32.96 -13.05 4.72
CA GLY A 14 -31.65 -13.40 5.22
C GLY A 14 -30.73 -12.18 5.19
N PRO A 15 -29.68 -12.14 6.02
CA PRO A 15 -28.68 -11.08 5.91
C PRO A 15 -28.14 -11.06 4.48
N ALA A 16 -28.21 -9.92 3.82
CA ALA A 16 -27.44 -9.72 2.60
C ALA A 16 -25.96 -9.85 2.99
N ILE A 17 -25.28 -10.82 2.41
CA ILE A 17 -23.81 -10.92 2.57
C ILE A 17 -23.28 -9.63 1.91
N ALA A 18 -22.62 -8.80 2.69
CA ALA A 18 -21.97 -7.61 2.17
C ALA A 18 -20.89 -8.07 1.18
N LYS A 19 -20.80 -7.40 0.05
CA LYS A 19 -19.77 -7.62 -0.97
C LYS A 19 -18.45 -7.05 -0.45
N GLU A 20 -17.37 -7.85 -0.52
CA GLU A 20 -16.09 -7.49 0.05
C GLU A 20 -14.97 -7.51 -1.01
N ILE A 21 -13.91 -6.74 -0.80
CA ILE A 21 -12.72 -6.77 -1.66
C ILE A 21 -11.98 -8.08 -1.40
N ALA A 22 -11.89 -8.93 -2.43
CA ALA A 22 -11.20 -10.21 -2.38
C ALA A 22 -9.79 -10.16 -2.99
N GLY A 23 -9.49 -9.13 -3.80
CA GLY A 23 -8.18 -9.01 -4.44
C GLY A 23 -8.05 -7.75 -5.28
N ALA A 24 -6.80 -7.39 -5.56
CA ALA A 24 -6.48 -6.28 -6.44
C ALA A 24 -5.26 -6.59 -7.30
N ARG A 25 -5.23 -6.06 -8.53
CA ARG A 25 -4.07 -6.14 -9.43
C ARG A 25 -4.06 -5.02 -10.46
N TYR A 26 -2.89 -4.68 -10.92
CA TYR A 26 -2.75 -3.76 -12.04
C TYR A 26 -3.10 -4.46 -13.36
N VAL A 27 -3.73 -3.73 -14.26
CA VAL A 27 -4.17 -4.19 -15.58
C VAL A 27 -3.90 -3.11 -16.63
N GLU A 28 -3.95 -3.51 -17.92
CA GLU A 28 -3.73 -2.57 -19.03
C GLU A 28 -2.33 -1.96 -19.00
N PRO A 29 -1.27 -2.76 -19.21
CA PRO A 29 0.10 -2.24 -19.30
C PRO A 29 0.17 -1.08 -20.30
N THR A 30 0.93 -0.03 -19.96
CA THR A 30 1.05 1.17 -20.79
C THR A 30 2.45 1.77 -20.69
N ASP A 31 2.84 2.54 -21.69
CA ASP A 31 4.06 3.35 -21.72
C ASP A 31 3.75 4.87 -21.75
N ALA A 32 2.48 5.23 -21.48
CA ALA A 32 2.01 6.62 -21.59
C ALA A 32 2.71 7.59 -20.63
N TYR A 33 3.18 7.11 -19.49
CA TYR A 33 3.97 7.90 -18.55
C TYR A 33 5.46 7.86 -18.91
N GLY A 34 5.99 6.68 -19.29
CA GLY A 34 7.34 6.51 -19.82
C GLY A 34 8.45 6.82 -18.83
N HIS A 35 8.25 6.56 -17.54
CA HIS A 35 9.27 6.76 -16.50
C HIS A 35 10.25 5.58 -16.46
N GLY A 36 9.70 4.34 -16.49
CA GLY A 36 10.51 3.13 -16.47
C GLY A 36 11.27 2.90 -15.16
N ALA A 37 10.79 3.42 -14.04
CA ALA A 37 11.39 3.17 -12.73
C ALA A 37 11.32 1.68 -12.38
N VAL A 38 10.16 1.07 -12.58
CA VAL A 38 9.92 -0.37 -12.47
C VAL A 38 9.84 -0.95 -13.89
N LYS A 39 10.55 -2.03 -14.15
CA LYS A 39 10.49 -2.71 -15.44
C LYS A 39 9.08 -3.26 -15.69
N ASN A 40 8.42 -2.79 -16.76
CA ASN A 40 7.04 -3.14 -17.10
C ASN A 40 6.03 -2.84 -15.98
N GLY A 41 6.30 -1.85 -15.13
CA GLY A 41 5.50 -1.50 -13.95
C GLY A 41 4.58 -0.30 -14.13
N GLU A 42 4.21 0.08 -15.36
CA GLU A 42 3.25 1.13 -15.64
C GLU A 42 1.94 0.55 -16.18
N TYR A 43 0.80 0.91 -15.57
CA TYR A 43 -0.51 0.38 -15.89
C TYR A 43 -1.57 1.49 -15.91
N ALA A 44 -2.50 1.42 -16.88
CA ALA A 44 -3.60 2.37 -16.99
C ALA A 44 -4.75 2.08 -16.02
N GLY A 45 -4.86 0.85 -15.50
CA GLY A 45 -5.96 0.42 -14.67
C GLY A 45 -5.54 -0.35 -13.41
N LEU A 46 -6.31 -0.14 -12.34
CA LEU A 46 -6.35 -0.97 -11.14
C LEU A 46 -7.64 -1.77 -11.17
N ARG A 47 -7.54 -3.08 -11.27
CA ARG A 47 -8.68 -3.99 -11.16
C ARG A 47 -8.81 -4.43 -9.71
N ILE A 48 -10.03 -4.32 -9.18
CA ILE A 48 -10.43 -4.82 -7.87
C ILE A 48 -11.45 -5.93 -8.09
N ASP A 49 -11.15 -7.12 -7.56
CA ASP A 49 -12.01 -8.29 -7.61
C ASP A 49 -12.74 -8.42 -6.25
N TYR A 50 -14.00 -8.85 -6.29
CA TYR A 50 -14.85 -9.01 -5.12
C TYR A 50 -15.18 -10.48 -4.88
N ASP A 51 -15.57 -10.81 -3.64
CA ASP A 51 -15.93 -12.14 -3.19
C ASP A 51 -17.16 -12.74 -3.90
N ASP A 52 -18.05 -11.88 -4.41
CA ASP A 52 -19.21 -12.27 -5.23
C ASP A 52 -18.85 -12.64 -6.69
N GLY A 53 -17.55 -12.60 -7.04
CA GLY A 53 -17.02 -12.88 -8.39
C GLY A 53 -17.13 -11.71 -9.36
N THR A 54 -17.69 -10.58 -8.95
CA THR A 54 -17.68 -9.35 -9.75
C THR A 54 -16.37 -8.59 -9.63
N HIS A 55 -16.17 -7.56 -10.45
CA HIS A 55 -15.00 -6.70 -10.38
C HIS A 55 -15.29 -5.33 -10.98
N ASN A 56 -14.49 -4.33 -10.60
CA ASN A 56 -14.38 -3.07 -11.33
C ASN A 56 -12.92 -2.77 -11.71
N VAL A 57 -12.74 -1.86 -12.66
CA VAL A 57 -11.42 -1.34 -13.05
C VAL A 57 -11.43 0.18 -12.91
N ILE A 58 -10.54 0.68 -12.06
CA ILE A 58 -10.37 2.11 -11.80
C ILE A 58 -9.29 2.65 -12.73
N ARG A 59 -9.56 3.78 -13.38
CA ARG A 59 -8.63 4.51 -14.26
C ARG A 59 -8.67 5.99 -13.91
N PHE A 60 -7.56 6.67 -14.14
CA PHE A 60 -7.45 8.12 -13.93
C PHE A 60 -6.98 8.81 -15.20
N ASP A 61 -7.66 9.88 -15.57
CA ASP A 61 -7.17 10.75 -16.64
C ASP A 61 -5.89 11.47 -16.22
N GLY A 62 -4.82 11.30 -17.00
CA GLY A 62 -3.55 11.96 -16.74
C GLY A 62 -2.71 11.36 -15.60
N ALA A 63 -2.94 10.10 -15.26
CA ALA A 63 -2.12 9.33 -14.34
C ALA A 63 -2.03 7.85 -14.75
N VAL A 64 -1.06 7.14 -14.21
CA VAL A 64 -0.88 5.69 -14.32
C VAL A 64 -0.61 5.12 -12.94
N PHE A 65 -0.87 3.84 -12.75
CA PHE A 65 -0.34 3.08 -11.63
C PHE A 65 1.10 2.66 -11.98
N GLU A 66 2.03 3.04 -11.12
CA GLU A 66 3.47 2.76 -11.32
C GLU A 66 3.98 2.05 -10.08
N ASP A 67 3.95 0.71 -10.10
CA ASP A 67 4.31 -0.13 -8.97
C ASP A 67 4.47 -1.60 -9.40
N THR A 68 4.91 -2.44 -8.47
CA THR A 68 5.03 -3.89 -8.64
C THR A 68 3.71 -4.61 -8.43
N ALA A 69 2.95 -4.25 -7.38
CA ALA A 69 1.62 -4.77 -7.07
C ALA A 69 0.87 -3.83 -6.12
N PRO A 70 -0.47 -3.80 -6.11
CA PRO A 70 -1.24 -3.18 -5.03
C PRO A 70 -1.14 -4.03 -3.75
N ARG A 71 -1.38 -3.41 -2.57
CA ARG A 71 -1.42 -4.09 -1.27
C ARG A 71 -2.84 -4.05 -0.74
N LEU A 72 -3.23 -5.12 -0.04
CA LEU A 72 -4.50 -5.20 0.69
C LEU A 72 -4.18 -5.12 2.18
N HIS A 73 -4.89 -4.27 2.91
CA HIS A 73 -4.75 -4.11 4.35
C HIS A 73 -6.03 -3.53 4.95
N ASP A 74 -6.49 -4.09 6.06
CA ASP A 74 -7.67 -3.65 6.81
C ASP A 74 -7.24 -2.61 7.85
N PHE A 75 -7.35 -1.30 7.51
CA PHE A 75 -6.87 -0.20 8.38
C PHE A 75 -7.84 0.17 9.49
N ASP A 76 -9.12 -0.16 9.37
CA ASP A 76 -10.13 0.19 10.39
C ASP A 76 -10.71 -1.01 11.14
N ALA A 77 -10.16 -2.21 10.87
CA ALA A 77 -10.52 -3.46 11.50
C ALA A 77 -12.02 -3.80 11.35
N ASP A 78 -12.62 -3.43 10.21
CA ASP A 78 -14.01 -3.76 9.89
C ASP A 78 -14.16 -5.17 9.28
N GLY A 79 -13.03 -5.80 8.94
CA GLY A 79 -12.93 -7.14 8.36
C GLY A 79 -12.84 -7.14 6.84
N THR A 80 -12.88 -5.97 6.19
CA THR A 80 -12.70 -5.81 4.74
C THR A 80 -11.42 -5.01 4.45
N PRO A 81 -10.53 -5.47 3.55
CA PRO A 81 -9.30 -4.75 3.32
C PRO A 81 -9.49 -3.56 2.37
N GLU A 82 -8.82 -2.47 2.66
CA GLU A 82 -8.54 -1.40 1.71
C GLU A 82 -7.46 -1.81 0.72
N VAL A 83 -7.41 -1.11 -0.41
CA VAL A 83 -6.37 -1.28 -1.43
C VAL A 83 -5.43 -0.09 -1.42
N VAL A 84 -4.14 -0.35 -1.23
CA VAL A 84 -3.07 0.65 -1.31
C VAL A 84 -2.33 0.49 -2.63
N ALA A 85 -2.20 1.58 -3.39
CA ALA A 85 -1.52 1.60 -4.68
C ALA A 85 -0.67 2.86 -4.87
N VAL A 86 0.31 2.81 -5.77
CA VAL A 86 1.07 3.99 -6.18
C VAL A 86 0.49 4.55 -7.47
N LEU A 87 -0.01 5.78 -7.40
CA LEU A 87 -0.55 6.54 -8.53
C LEU A 87 0.42 7.62 -8.95
N SER A 88 0.91 7.59 -10.21
CA SER A 88 1.85 8.55 -10.77
C SER A 88 1.13 9.50 -11.73
N GLY A 89 0.91 10.74 -11.29
CA GLY A 89 0.30 11.80 -12.09
C GLY A 89 1.26 12.38 -13.11
N PHE A 90 0.81 12.61 -14.34
CA PHE A 90 1.64 13.08 -15.49
C PHE A 90 2.32 14.41 -15.24
N ARG A 91 1.85 15.21 -14.30
CA ARG A 91 2.42 16.52 -13.98
C ARG A 91 3.02 16.59 -12.57
N VAL A 92 2.56 15.74 -11.67
CA VAL A 92 2.84 15.87 -10.23
C VAL A 92 3.66 14.72 -9.64
N GLY A 93 3.91 13.64 -10.43
CA GLY A 93 4.64 12.47 -9.95
C GLY A 93 3.81 11.57 -9.05
N ALA A 94 4.46 10.70 -8.30
CA ALA A 94 3.83 9.66 -7.53
C ALA A 94 3.19 10.15 -6.22
N MET A 95 2.15 9.42 -5.79
CA MET A 95 1.52 9.49 -4.48
C MET A 95 1.08 8.09 -4.06
N VAL A 96 0.99 7.83 -2.77
CA VAL A 96 0.26 6.67 -2.24
C VAL A 96 -1.22 7.00 -2.30
N GLN A 97 -2.01 6.10 -2.87
CA GLN A 97 -3.47 6.22 -2.98
C GLN A 97 -4.12 5.04 -2.26
N VAL A 98 -5.12 5.31 -1.43
CA VAL A 98 -5.95 4.30 -0.75
C VAL A 98 -7.33 4.27 -1.39
N PHE A 99 -7.85 3.05 -1.58
CA PHE A 99 -9.18 2.79 -2.12
C PHE A 99 -9.94 1.92 -1.13
N ASP A 100 -11.22 2.15 -1.04
CA ASP A 100 -12.13 1.38 -0.21
C ASP A 100 -13.46 1.15 -0.92
N PHE A 101 -14.21 0.15 -0.44
CA PHE A 101 -15.53 -0.22 -0.95
C PHE A 101 -16.62 0.68 -0.34
N ASP A 102 -17.45 1.32 -1.17
CA ASP A 102 -18.50 2.24 -0.70
C ASP A 102 -19.91 1.62 -0.66
N GLY A 103 -19.99 0.29 -0.77
CA GLY A 103 -21.24 -0.46 -0.83
C GLY A 103 -21.68 -0.82 -2.26
N ASP A 104 -21.04 -0.25 -3.28
CA ASP A 104 -21.31 -0.54 -4.70
C ASP A 104 -20.02 -0.93 -5.44
N TRP A 105 -19.00 -0.05 -5.43
CA TRP A 105 -17.70 -0.29 -6.04
C TRP A 105 -16.57 0.37 -5.22
N ALA A 106 -15.37 -0.20 -5.30
CA ALA A 106 -14.21 0.45 -4.72
C ALA A 106 -13.90 1.79 -5.41
N ARG A 107 -13.56 2.80 -4.62
CA ARG A 107 -13.24 4.17 -5.04
C ARG A 107 -12.06 4.72 -4.24
N PRO A 108 -11.37 5.76 -4.74
CA PRO A 108 -10.33 6.43 -3.96
C PRO A 108 -10.95 7.13 -2.74
N ILE A 109 -10.34 6.94 -1.55
CA ILE A 109 -10.79 7.52 -0.28
C ILE A 109 -9.77 8.45 0.36
N GLY A 110 -8.49 8.38 -0.03
CA GLY A 110 -7.42 9.24 0.48
C GLY A 110 -6.09 9.03 -0.22
N ASN A 111 -5.22 10.01 -0.16
CA ASN A 111 -3.88 9.94 -0.73
C ASN A 111 -2.87 10.82 0.01
N THR A 112 -1.58 10.50 -0.13
CA THR A 112 -0.50 11.41 0.27
C THR A 112 -0.42 12.61 -0.69
N ASN A 113 0.22 13.70 -0.26
CA ASN A 113 0.61 14.74 -1.21
C ASN A 113 1.49 14.13 -2.31
N PRO A 114 1.26 14.46 -3.60
CA PRO A 114 2.13 14.02 -4.67
C PRO A 114 3.54 14.61 -4.52
N ILE A 115 4.55 13.93 -5.06
CA ILE A 115 5.95 14.39 -4.99
C ILE A 115 6.15 15.79 -5.61
N GLY A 116 5.25 16.19 -6.54
CA GLY A 116 5.24 17.53 -7.15
C GLY A 116 5.96 17.62 -8.48
N GLN A 117 6.54 16.54 -8.98
CA GLN A 117 7.27 16.52 -10.24
C GLN A 117 7.07 15.20 -10.99
N ARG A 118 6.82 15.28 -12.30
CA ARG A 118 6.76 14.11 -13.19
C ARG A 118 8.06 13.30 -13.12
N HIS A 119 7.95 11.99 -13.36
CA HIS A 119 9.05 11.03 -13.30
C HIS A 119 9.77 11.08 -11.95
N ARG A 120 8.98 11.15 -10.90
CA ARG A 120 9.40 10.93 -9.52
C ARG A 120 8.48 9.89 -8.91
N TRP A 121 9.08 8.83 -8.42
CA TRP A 121 8.38 7.64 -7.95
C TRP A 121 8.68 7.39 -6.47
N LEU A 122 7.83 6.62 -5.83
CA LEU A 122 8.01 6.09 -4.49
C LEU A 122 7.77 4.57 -4.50
N ALA A 123 8.46 3.86 -3.63
CA ALA A 123 8.37 2.40 -3.51
C ALA A 123 7.88 2.02 -2.13
N ILE A 124 6.68 1.41 -2.03
CA ILE A 124 6.11 0.98 -0.75
C ILE A 124 6.94 -0.16 -0.20
N ALA A 125 7.42 -0.02 1.05
CA ALA A 125 8.17 -1.04 1.78
C ALA A 125 7.24 -2.02 2.51
N GLY A 126 6.15 -1.52 3.10
CA GLY A 126 5.15 -2.34 3.80
C GLY A 126 4.24 -1.52 4.69
N ILE A 127 3.42 -2.24 5.46
CA ILE A 127 2.39 -1.69 6.35
C ILE A 127 2.53 -2.37 7.72
N ALA A 128 2.53 -1.62 8.80
CA ALA A 128 2.49 -2.07 10.19
C ALA A 128 2.29 -0.87 11.13
N ASP A 129 1.95 -1.09 12.38
CA ASP A 129 1.96 -0.07 13.45
C ASP A 129 3.41 0.16 13.93
N PHE A 130 4.16 1.04 13.23
CA PHE A 130 5.58 1.25 13.53
C PHE A 130 5.82 2.00 14.83
N ASN A 131 4.89 2.84 15.26
CA ASN A 131 5.07 3.69 16.44
C ASN A 131 4.36 3.17 17.71
N GLY A 132 3.55 2.10 17.58
CA GLY A 132 2.84 1.45 18.67
C GLY A 132 1.63 2.24 19.16
N ASP A 133 1.02 3.09 18.32
CA ASP A 133 -0.14 3.89 18.69
C ASP A 133 -1.49 3.20 18.44
N GLY A 134 -1.47 1.98 17.84
CA GLY A 134 -2.63 1.18 17.53
C GLY A 134 -3.27 1.51 16.18
N HIS A 135 -2.61 2.30 15.34
CA HIS A 135 -2.99 2.57 13.96
C HIS A 135 -1.89 2.11 13.01
N ASP A 136 -2.29 1.38 11.97
CA ASP A 136 -1.34 0.94 10.98
C ASP A 136 -0.87 2.08 10.08
N ASP A 137 0.42 2.05 9.78
CA ASP A 137 1.16 3.03 9.01
C ASP A 137 1.61 2.43 7.68
N ILE A 138 1.82 3.28 6.67
CA ILE A 138 2.45 2.90 5.41
C ILE A 138 3.89 3.42 5.41
N ALA A 139 4.87 2.51 5.27
CA ALA A 139 6.26 2.83 5.03
C ALA A 139 6.58 2.78 3.54
N TYR A 140 7.23 3.81 3.00
CA TYR A 140 7.69 3.85 1.61
C TYR A 140 9.00 4.62 1.47
N VAL A 141 9.79 4.28 0.45
CA VAL A 141 10.98 5.05 0.09
C VAL A 141 10.62 6.07 -0.99
N ASP A 142 10.71 7.34 -0.63
CA ASP A 142 10.53 8.48 -1.53
C ASP A 142 11.76 8.58 -2.45
N ARG A 143 11.52 8.46 -3.75
CA ARG A 143 12.54 8.55 -4.82
C ARG A 143 13.75 7.65 -4.54
N PRO A 144 13.58 6.31 -4.53
CA PRO A 144 14.63 5.36 -4.15
C PRO A 144 15.93 5.50 -4.96
N HIS A 145 15.86 6.09 -6.15
CA HIS A 145 17.03 6.34 -7.01
C HIS A 145 17.65 7.73 -6.86
N LEU A 146 17.00 8.64 -6.09
CA LEU A 146 17.40 10.04 -5.96
C LEU A 146 17.47 10.50 -4.50
N ALA A 147 16.32 10.74 -3.86
CA ALA A 147 16.25 11.25 -2.49
C ALA A 147 16.59 10.17 -1.46
N ARG A 148 16.22 8.91 -1.75
CA ARG A 148 16.54 7.76 -0.91
C ARG A 148 16.10 7.99 0.54
N THR A 149 14.86 8.44 0.72
CA THR A 149 14.31 8.80 2.01
C THR A 149 13.16 7.86 2.37
N LEU A 150 13.35 7.03 3.38
CA LEU A 150 12.25 6.29 4.00
C LEU A 150 11.29 7.29 4.66
N ARG A 151 10.01 7.15 4.39
CA ARG A 151 8.93 7.93 5.00
C ARG A 151 7.90 7.00 5.60
N ILE A 152 7.33 7.41 6.72
CA ILE A 152 6.21 6.72 7.35
C ILE A 152 5.04 7.70 7.48
N VAL A 153 3.86 7.22 7.09
CA VAL A 153 2.60 7.96 7.17
C VAL A 153 1.57 7.13 7.93
N THR A 154 0.96 7.71 8.95
CA THR A 154 -0.18 7.09 9.63
C THR A 154 -1.42 7.17 8.76
N VAL A 155 -2.20 6.09 8.72
CA VAL A 155 -3.49 6.04 8.03
C VAL A 155 -4.61 6.17 9.05
N GLY A 156 -5.31 7.31 9.03
CA GLY A 156 -6.49 7.53 9.85
C GLY A 156 -7.75 7.35 9.04
N MET A 157 -8.62 6.40 9.43
CA MET A 157 -9.91 6.13 8.77
C MET A 157 -11.04 6.83 9.52
N ALA A 158 -11.85 7.61 8.81
CA ALA A 158 -13.01 8.26 9.40
C ALA A 158 -14.08 8.58 8.33
N GLY A 159 -15.32 8.11 8.56
CA GLY A 159 -16.47 8.46 7.72
C GLY A 159 -16.33 8.07 6.24
N GLY A 160 -15.65 6.96 5.95
CA GLY A 160 -15.39 6.48 4.58
C GLY A 160 -14.33 7.32 3.83
N ALA A 161 -13.44 7.97 4.56
CA ALA A 161 -12.29 8.70 4.03
C ALA A 161 -11.03 8.33 4.79
N ALA A 162 -9.88 8.27 4.09
CA ALA A 162 -8.58 8.04 4.67
C ALA A 162 -7.76 9.35 4.70
N THR A 163 -7.11 9.60 5.83
CA THR A 163 -6.12 10.67 5.98
C THR A 163 -4.74 10.03 6.12
N LEU A 164 -3.81 10.39 5.23
CA LEU A 164 -2.43 9.90 5.27
C LEU A 164 -1.52 11.03 5.79
N ALA A 165 -1.14 10.94 7.06
CA ALA A 165 -0.38 11.97 7.76
C ALA A 165 1.10 11.56 7.95
N PRO A 166 2.08 12.22 7.29
CA PRO A 166 3.48 11.91 7.49
C PRO A 166 3.94 12.32 8.88
N TYR A 167 4.66 11.43 9.59
CA TYR A 167 5.19 11.74 10.93
C TYR A 167 6.67 11.43 11.10
N ALA A 168 7.28 10.60 10.24
CA ALA A 168 8.68 10.23 10.37
C ALA A 168 9.39 10.07 9.02
N ASN A 169 10.70 10.27 9.02
CA ASN A 169 11.56 9.97 7.89
C ASN A 169 12.99 9.62 8.33
N ALA A 170 13.70 8.86 7.45
CA ALA A 170 15.12 8.55 7.57
C ALA A 170 15.77 8.60 6.18
N GLU A 171 16.94 9.24 6.08
CA GLU A 171 17.64 9.44 4.81
C GLU A 171 18.69 8.36 4.53
N GLY A 172 19.11 8.24 3.28
CA GLY A 172 20.16 7.32 2.86
C GLY A 172 19.71 5.87 2.69
N LEU A 173 18.42 5.64 2.48
CA LEU A 173 17.80 4.31 2.38
C LEU A 173 17.15 4.11 1.01
N SER A 174 17.30 2.91 0.45
CA SER A 174 16.70 2.52 -0.83
C SER A 174 16.17 1.09 -0.76
N ASN A 175 15.10 0.83 -1.50
CA ASN A 175 14.47 -0.49 -1.62
C ASN A 175 14.22 -0.89 -3.08
N HIS A 176 14.80 -0.15 -4.04
CA HIS A 176 14.63 -0.47 -5.46
C HIS A 176 15.82 -0.01 -6.30
N LEU A 177 16.29 -0.89 -7.18
CA LEU A 177 17.28 -0.59 -8.22
C LEU A 177 16.57 -0.18 -9.52
N LEU A 178 17.00 0.92 -10.13
CA LEU A 178 16.35 1.48 -11.31
C LEU A 178 16.26 0.46 -12.45
N GLY A 179 15.04 0.26 -12.95
CA GLY A 179 14.76 -0.65 -14.06
C GLY A 179 14.71 -2.13 -13.70
N THR A 180 14.76 -2.48 -12.40
CA THR A 180 14.44 -3.84 -11.94
C THR A 180 12.92 -4.04 -11.82
N PRO A 181 12.42 -5.27 -11.84
CA PRO A 181 10.98 -5.52 -11.70
C PRO A 181 10.51 -5.58 -10.24
N GLU A 182 11.41 -5.55 -9.26
CA GLU A 182 11.10 -5.90 -7.88
C GLU A 182 11.48 -4.78 -6.91
N ILE A 183 10.67 -4.58 -5.88
CA ILE A 183 11.00 -3.83 -4.67
C ILE A 183 11.64 -4.82 -3.70
N GLU A 184 12.80 -4.49 -3.17
CA GLU A 184 13.57 -5.34 -2.29
C GLU A 184 13.43 -4.92 -0.81
N GLY A 185 13.69 -5.85 0.11
CA GLY A 185 13.46 -5.65 1.53
C GLY A 185 12.00 -5.85 1.91
N GLY A 186 11.51 -5.06 2.85
CA GLY A 186 10.14 -5.20 3.35
C GLY A 186 9.99 -4.81 4.81
N VAL A 187 8.93 -5.29 5.43
CA VAL A 187 8.64 -5.10 6.86
C VAL A 187 8.77 -6.44 7.58
N ARG A 188 9.50 -6.45 8.69
CA ARG A 188 9.42 -7.52 9.68
C ARG A 188 8.49 -7.04 10.79
N ASP A 189 7.37 -7.73 10.92
CA ASP A 189 6.39 -7.53 11.98
C ASP A 189 6.18 -8.86 12.70
N CYS A 190 6.64 -8.93 13.95
CA CYS A 190 6.64 -10.15 14.74
C CYS A 190 5.95 -9.91 16.07
N ASP A 191 5.18 -10.89 16.53
CA ASP A 191 4.43 -10.81 17.78
C ASP A 191 5.30 -10.31 18.96
N GLY A 192 4.89 -9.19 19.56
CA GLY A 192 5.54 -8.62 20.74
C GLY A 192 6.85 -7.87 20.47
N ALA A 193 7.23 -7.67 19.20
CA ALA A 193 8.39 -6.87 18.80
C ALA A 193 7.93 -5.55 18.15
N VAL A 194 8.81 -4.54 18.12
CA VAL A 194 8.58 -3.33 17.34
C VAL A 194 8.78 -3.67 15.86
N PRO A 195 7.83 -3.36 14.97
CA PRO A 195 8.00 -3.59 13.54
C PRO A 195 9.22 -2.86 12.98
N ALA A 196 9.92 -3.52 12.07
CA ALA A 196 11.13 -3.01 11.44
C ALA A 196 10.99 -2.91 9.91
N VAL A 197 11.47 -1.82 9.33
CA VAL A 197 11.60 -1.69 7.87
C VAL A 197 13.02 -2.10 7.46
N LEU A 198 13.13 -3.08 6.56
CA LEU A 198 14.38 -3.57 5.99
C LEU A 198 14.59 -2.94 4.61
N THR A 199 15.69 -2.21 4.44
CA THR A 199 16.07 -1.56 3.17
C THR A 199 17.56 -1.77 2.91
N ALA A 200 18.05 -1.42 1.72
CA ALA A 200 19.46 -1.21 1.49
C ALA A 200 19.86 0.21 1.88
N ASN A 201 21.16 0.42 2.21
CA ASN A 201 21.73 1.75 2.31
C ASN A 201 21.86 2.40 0.91
N ALA A 202 22.19 3.69 0.85
CA ALA A 202 22.17 4.48 -0.38
C ALA A 202 23.05 3.95 -1.51
N ASP A 203 24.13 3.24 -1.20
CA ASP A 203 25.08 2.67 -2.17
C ASP A 203 24.95 1.15 -2.35
N TRP A 204 23.91 0.55 -1.75
CA TRP A 204 23.61 -0.88 -1.88
C TRP A 204 24.74 -1.81 -1.42
N THR A 205 25.44 -1.43 -0.36
CA THR A 205 26.51 -2.23 0.25
C THR A 205 26.06 -2.95 1.52
N GLN A 206 25.03 -2.42 2.21
CA GLN A 206 24.53 -2.94 3.47
C GLN A 206 23.02 -3.09 3.46
N VAL A 207 22.53 -4.10 4.17
CA VAL A 207 21.14 -4.21 4.63
C VAL A 207 20.99 -3.35 5.87
N VAL A 208 19.95 -2.53 5.90
CA VAL A 208 19.65 -1.60 6.99
C VAL A 208 18.30 -1.94 7.60
N GLU A 209 18.30 -2.13 8.91
CA GLU A 209 17.09 -2.23 9.72
C GLU A 209 16.75 -0.85 10.29
N THR A 210 15.50 -0.42 10.11
CA THR A 210 15.01 0.85 10.65
C THR A 210 13.81 0.58 11.54
N VAL A 211 13.87 1.01 12.80
CA VAL A 211 12.82 0.85 13.82
C VAL A 211 12.43 2.20 14.40
N TRP A 212 11.21 2.31 14.95
CA TRP A 212 10.80 3.43 15.76
C TRP A 212 11.32 3.27 17.18
N GLN A 213 12.09 4.22 17.65
CA GLN A 213 12.63 4.23 19.02
C GLN A 213 12.77 5.67 19.52
N ASP A 214 12.35 5.92 20.75
CA ASP A 214 12.47 7.22 21.43
C ASP A 214 11.90 8.41 20.62
N GLY A 215 10.78 8.17 19.91
CA GLY A 215 10.07 9.21 19.14
C GLY A 215 10.69 9.53 17.77
N ARG A 216 11.55 8.65 17.24
CA ARG A 216 12.20 8.82 15.93
C ARG A 216 12.55 7.48 15.28
N LEU A 217 12.86 7.52 13.98
CA LEU A 217 13.42 6.37 13.26
C LEU A 217 14.93 6.23 13.59
N MET A 218 15.32 5.01 13.94
CA MET A 218 16.71 4.60 14.18
C MET A 218 17.10 3.55 13.16
N SER A 219 18.11 3.85 12.34
CA SER A 219 18.60 2.96 11.28
C SER A 219 19.93 2.34 11.69
N THR A 220 20.08 1.02 11.54
CA THR A 220 21.27 0.26 11.88
C THR A 220 21.63 -0.67 10.71
N GLU A 221 22.89 -0.68 10.30
CA GLU A 221 23.41 -1.67 9.34
C GLU A 221 23.49 -3.05 10.02
N VAL A 222 22.78 -4.05 9.44
CA VAL A 222 22.64 -5.39 10.04
C VAL A 222 23.40 -6.48 9.27
N GLY A 223 23.89 -6.18 8.08
CA GLY A 223 24.70 -7.12 7.29
C GLY A 223 25.00 -6.61 5.89
N PRO A 224 25.97 -7.24 5.19
CA PRO A 224 26.33 -6.84 3.84
C PRO A 224 25.19 -7.18 2.86
N TYR A 225 24.86 -6.23 1.96
CA TYR A 225 23.99 -6.49 0.83
C TYR A 225 24.79 -7.21 -0.28
N ARG A 226 24.23 -8.31 -0.79
CA ARG A 226 24.82 -9.13 -1.87
C ARG A 226 23.77 -9.57 -2.91
N GLY A 227 22.56 -9.01 -2.83
CA GLY A 227 21.39 -9.34 -3.63
C GLY A 227 20.15 -9.46 -2.78
N PRO A 228 18.97 -9.67 -3.39
CA PRO A 228 17.67 -9.71 -2.70
C PRO A 228 17.61 -10.71 -1.53
N GLU A 229 18.31 -11.83 -1.65
CA GLU A 229 18.38 -12.86 -0.61
C GLU A 229 19.03 -12.39 0.69
N SER A 230 19.78 -11.28 0.66
CA SER A 230 20.40 -10.69 1.86
C SER A 230 19.38 -10.21 2.88
N PHE A 231 18.15 -9.92 2.46
CA PHE A 231 17.08 -9.51 3.36
C PHE A 231 16.42 -10.67 4.11
N THR A 232 16.45 -11.89 3.56
CA THR A 232 15.73 -13.05 4.08
C THR A 232 15.97 -13.32 5.57
N PRO A 233 17.22 -13.37 6.08
CA PRO A 233 17.47 -13.65 7.50
C PRO A 233 16.99 -12.52 8.42
N HIS A 234 16.85 -11.30 7.91
CA HIS A 234 16.42 -10.14 8.69
C HIS A 234 14.92 -9.90 8.65
N LEU A 235 14.21 -10.52 7.68
CA LEU A 235 12.75 -10.49 7.58
C LEU A 235 12.07 -11.62 8.37
N ALA A 236 12.81 -12.65 8.75
CA ALA A 236 12.29 -13.76 9.52
C ALA A 236 12.04 -13.35 10.98
N CYS A 237 10.92 -13.82 11.57
CA CYS A 237 10.71 -13.80 13.01
C CYS A 237 11.51 -14.97 13.64
N GLU A 238 12.33 -14.68 14.65
CA GLU A 238 13.09 -15.68 15.40
C GLU A 238 12.22 -16.43 16.44
#